data_a4c46b0e6e4c08d86229c569e827b3de
#
_entry.id   a4c46b0e6e4c08d86229c569e827b3de
#
_cell.length_a   1.000
_cell.length_b   1.000
_cell.length_c   1.000
_cell.angle_alpha   90.00
_cell.angle_beta   90.00
_cell.angle_gamma   90.00
#
_symmetry.space_group_name_H-M   'P 1'
#
loop_
_entity.id
_entity.type
_entity.pdbx_description
1 polymer ?
#
loop_
_entity_poly.entity_id
_entity_poly.type
_entity_poly.pdbx_seq_one_letter_code
_entity_poly.pdbx_strand_id
1 'polypeptide(L)'
;MKTTLYRDGALADGRSDRLQLRTSILIVDGIVAWIRPRDDEGLLPGEADLVDASGSTFVPGMVDCHSHLTLPGGAHWIDRIDDPAQRLLAVADGNARLMTASGVRWARDVGAPRVQDPVDGRLRALSLGVRDRWRGRPGFPHVRAAGTWLDRAGTMPGPRSVEANDADELLRLAIGQLDDGADLLKLYLDGPEPGVAPWSANELMPVIAAAHARGARVAAHSGDLAGARVGVAAGVDSIEHGMELDADVVAEMAAHGTALVSTLAIFRSWQSFATTTSIERFVVPERRTRILDRQAGAEQSVRLAHAGGVAIATGTDFGGGSTRANQLAWEVECLVAAGLEPWEALGAATWRGGDLLGEPEAGVIREGGPADFSLVHGDPLSDPTALWRVWHVAWDV
;
A
#
# COMPACT_ATOMS: atom_id res chain seq x y z
N MET A 1 7.93 31.04 13.07
CA MET A 1 6.60 30.39 12.97
C MET A 1 6.19 30.52 11.52
N LYS A 2 6.16 29.41 10.79
CA LYS A 2 5.73 29.37 9.38
C LYS A 2 4.21 29.15 9.37
N THR A 3 3.47 30.05 8.75
CA THR A 3 2.00 29.96 8.70
C THR A 3 1.57 29.93 7.24
N THR A 4 0.75 28.97 6.86
CA THR A 4 0.18 28.84 5.52
C THR A 4 -1.33 28.67 5.61
N LEU A 5 -2.08 29.49 4.90
CA LEU A 5 -3.53 29.34 4.75
C LEU A 5 -3.86 28.77 3.36
N TYR A 6 -4.40 27.58 3.34
CA TYR A 6 -5.03 26.99 2.17
C TYR A 6 -6.51 27.39 2.16
N ARG A 7 -6.93 28.13 1.13
CA ARG A 7 -8.21 28.83 1.14
C ARG A 7 -9.17 28.36 0.09
N ASP A 8 -10.43 28.14 0.52
CA ASP A 8 -11.60 27.99 -0.35
C ASP A 8 -11.57 26.76 -1.28
N GLY A 9 -11.01 25.62 -0.82
CA GLY A 9 -11.05 24.34 -1.52
C GLY A 9 -12.28 23.52 -1.16
N ALA A 10 -12.38 22.34 -1.77
CA ALA A 10 -13.24 21.27 -1.31
C ALA A 10 -12.43 20.27 -0.46
N LEU A 11 -13.06 19.51 0.45
CA LEU A 11 -12.43 18.44 1.19
C LEU A 11 -13.13 17.11 0.89
N ALA A 12 -12.34 16.09 0.50
CA ALA A 12 -12.74 14.71 0.33
C ALA A 12 -11.89 13.83 1.28
N ASP A 13 -12.47 13.36 2.37
CA ASP A 13 -11.76 12.59 3.40
C ASP A 13 -11.90 11.07 3.27
N GLY A 14 -12.65 10.60 2.26
CA GLY A 14 -12.94 9.17 2.07
C GLY A 14 -13.87 8.55 3.12
N ARG A 15 -14.59 9.38 3.90
CA ARG A 15 -15.56 8.94 4.92
C ARG A 15 -16.99 9.28 4.55
N SER A 16 -17.20 10.07 3.52
CA SER A 16 -18.49 10.55 3.06
C SER A 16 -18.54 10.58 1.53
N ASP A 17 -19.73 10.39 0.99
CA ASP A 17 -20.07 10.53 -0.43
C ASP A 17 -20.15 11.99 -0.91
N ARG A 18 -19.87 12.94 -0.03
CA ARG A 18 -20.02 14.38 -0.31
C ARG A 18 -18.75 15.15 -0.02
N LEU A 19 -18.41 16.04 -0.94
CA LEU A 19 -17.39 17.05 -0.70
C LEU A 19 -17.85 18.07 0.36
N GLN A 20 -16.95 18.43 1.27
CA GLN A 20 -17.12 19.62 2.11
C GLN A 20 -16.60 20.82 1.33
N LEU A 21 -17.52 21.58 0.74
CA LEU A 21 -17.18 22.74 -0.11
C LEU A 21 -16.77 23.96 0.73
N ARG A 22 -16.02 24.87 0.10
CA ARG A 22 -15.60 26.14 0.70
C ARG A 22 -14.85 25.94 2.01
N THR A 23 -13.99 24.92 2.05
CA THR A 23 -13.15 24.58 3.19
C THR A 23 -11.84 25.35 3.11
N SER A 24 -11.42 25.92 4.22
CA SER A 24 -10.08 26.51 4.40
C SER A 24 -9.33 25.79 5.51
N ILE A 25 -8.02 25.62 5.34
CA ILE A 25 -7.14 24.92 6.28
C ILE A 25 -5.97 25.83 6.63
N LEU A 26 -5.78 26.11 7.91
CA LEU A 26 -4.62 26.84 8.40
C LEU A 26 -3.57 25.87 8.94
N ILE A 27 -2.35 26.03 8.45
CA ILE A 27 -1.18 25.28 8.91
C ILE A 27 -0.26 26.23 9.65
N VAL A 28 0.23 25.79 10.81
CA VAL A 28 1.23 26.50 11.61
C VAL A 28 2.35 25.52 11.96
N ASP A 29 3.57 25.80 11.52
CA ASP A 29 4.75 24.95 11.73
C ASP A 29 4.51 23.47 11.37
N GLY A 30 3.83 23.20 10.24
CA GLY A 30 3.53 21.86 9.74
C GLY A 30 2.36 21.15 10.42
N ILE A 31 1.64 21.81 11.33
CA ILE A 31 0.48 21.26 12.05
C ILE A 31 -0.80 21.95 11.57
N VAL A 32 -1.87 21.20 11.39
CA VAL A 32 -3.20 21.72 11.09
C VAL A 32 -3.74 22.45 12.31
N ALA A 33 -3.72 23.78 12.29
CA ALA A 33 -4.21 24.60 13.41
C ALA A 33 -5.74 24.61 13.47
N TRP A 34 -6.41 24.66 12.32
CA TRP A 34 -7.86 24.54 12.20
C TRP A 34 -8.29 24.20 10.76
N ILE A 35 -9.51 23.66 10.64
CA ILE A 35 -10.25 23.36 9.41
C ILE A 35 -11.59 24.07 9.53
N ARG A 36 -11.92 25.02 8.64
CA ARG A 36 -13.12 25.85 8.76
C ARG A 36 -13.77 26.11 7.42
N PRO A 37 -15.08 26.39 7.40
CA PRO A 37 -15.72 27.04 6.25
C PRO A 37 -15.03 28.36 5.92
N ARG A 38 -14.94 28.70 4.63
CA ARG A 38 -14.35 29.96 4.12
C ARG A 38 -14.86 31.19 4.85
N ASP A 39 -16.15 31.22 5.18
CA ASP A 39 -16.78 32.39 5.82
C ASP A 39 -16.44 32.50 7.31
N ASP A 40 -15.89 31.44 7.93
CA ASP A 40 -15.55 31.35 9.36
C ASP A 40 -14.04 31.41 9.63
N GLU A 41 -13.21 31.82 8.67
CA GLU A 41 -11.75 31.84 8.79
C GLU A 41 -11.26 32.69 9.98
N GLY A 42 -11.91 33.80 10.25
CA GLY A 42 -11.52 34.74 11.31
C GLY A 42 -10.21 35.48 11.03
N LEU A 43 -9.62 36.06 12.08
CA LEU A 43 -8.34 36.78 11.98
C LEU A 43 -7.19 35.74 11.94
N LEU A 44 -6.24 35.93 11.00
CA LEU A 44 -5.06 35.11 10.90
C LEU A 44 -4.01 35.50 11.96
N PRO A 45 -3.25 34.56 12.50
CA PRO A 45 -2.15 34.82 13.41
C PRO A 45 -0.93 35.41 12.66
N GLY A 46 -0.89 36.73 12.47
CA GLY A 46 0.23 37.39 11.78
C GLY A 46 0.19 37.27 10.25
N GLU A 47 1.36 37.38 9.61
CA GLU A 47 1.50 37.16 8.17
C GLU A 47 1.42 35.65 7.88
N ALA A 48 0.61 35.26 6.90
CA ALA A 48 0.45 33.91 6.44
C ALA A 48 0.65 33.85 4.92
N ASP A 49 1.38 32.83 4.46
CA ASP A 49 1.41 32.48 3.05
C ASP A 49 0.02 32.00 2.62
N LEU A 50 -0.48 32.53 1.51
CA LEU A 50 -1.81 32.17 0.99
C LEU A 50 -1.68 31.24 -0.20
N VAL A 51 -2.31 30.07 -0.10
CA VAL A 51 -2.51 29.14 -1.21
C VAL A 51 -3.99 29.18 -1.60
N ASP A 52 -4.29 29.64 -2.81
CA ASP A 52 -5.64 29.61 -3.35
C ASP A 52 -5.97 28.16 -3.76
N ALA A 53 -6.90 27.52 -3.05
CA ALA A 53 -7.35 26.16 -3.30
C ALA A 53 -8.67 26.11 -4.09
N SER A 54 -9.17 27.25 -4.58
CA SER A 54 -10.41 27.30 -5.35
C SER A 54 -10.36 26.35 -6.58
N GLY A 55 -11.39 25.54 -6.77
CA GLY A 55 -11.45 24.53 -7.83
C GLY A 55 -10.58 23.30 -7.58
N SER A 56 -9.98 23.18 -6.40
CA SER A 56 -9.21 22.02 -5.98
C SER A 56 -9.86 21.30 -4.81
N THR A 57 -9.51 20.04 -4.63
CA THR A 57 -9.94 19.21 -3.52
C THR A 57 -8.76 18.86 -2.63
N PHE A 58 -8.88 19.08 -1.33
CA PHE A 58 -8.00 18.54 -0.30
C PHE A 58 -8.25 17.04 -0.18
N VAL A 59 -7.20 16.25 -0.34
CA VAL A 59 -7.20 14.80 -0.18
C VAL A 59 -6.17 14.45 0.88
N PRO A 60 -6.51 13.65 1.92
CA PRO A 60 -5.51 13.18 2.87
C PRO A 60 -4.35 12.50 2.16
N GLY A 61 -3.16 12.58 2.74
CA GLY A 61 -2.00 11.89 2.21
C GLY A 61 -2.30 10.40 2.04
N MET A 62 -2.28 9.92 0.81
CA MET A 62 -2.68 8.55 0.49
C MET A 62 -1.72 7.52 1.09
N VAL A 63 -2.23 6.29 1.30
CA VAL A 63 -1.54 5.17 1.94
C VAL A 63 -1.47 4.00 0.96
N ASP A 64 -0.27 3.64 0.52
CA ASP A 64 -0.02 2.44 -0.28
C ASP A 64 0.33 1.27 0.64
N CYS A 65 -0.62 0.34 0.83
CA CYS A 65 -0.49 -0.78 1.76
C CYS A 65 0.25 -1.99 1.19
N HIS A 66 0.64 -1.97 -0.09
CA HIS A 66 1.40 -3.03 -0.72
C HIS A 66 2.41 -2.47 -1.72
N SER A 67 3.64 -2.35 -1.30
CA SER A 67 4.73 -1.78 -2.08
C SER A 67 6.05 -2.49 -1.85
N HIS A 68 7.00 -2.30 -2.78
CA HIS A 68 8.37 -2.80 -2.68
C HIS A 68 9.34 -1.66 -3.01
N LEU A 69 9.66 -0.88 -1.99
CA LEU A 69 10.33 0.43 -2.12
C LEU A 69 11.65 0.38 -2.89
N THR A 70 12.38 -0.73 -2.78
CA THR A 70 13.69 -0.90 -3.40
C THR A 70 13.65 -1.38 -4.85
N LEU A 71 12.45 -1.69 -5.38
CA LEU A 71 12.28 -2.27 -6.71
C LEU A 71 11.63 -1.28 -7.68
N PRO A 72 12.04 -1.26 -8.97
CA PRO A 72 11.67 -0.16 -9.89
C PRO A 72 10.31 -0.30 -10.56
N GLY A 73 9.66 -1.47 -10.52
CA GLY A 73 8.49 -1.75 -11.36
C GLY A 73 8.80 -1.77 -12.87
N GLY A 74 7.75 -1.65 -13.69
CA GLY A 74 7.86 -1.67 -15.14
C GLY A 74 7.92 -3.07 -15.73
N ALA A 75 8.06 -3.21 -17.05
CA ALA A 75 7.94 -4.49 -17.76
C ALA A 75 9.00 -5.53 -17.39
N HIS A 76 10.15 -5.10 -16.87
CA HIS A 76 11.28 -5.93 -16.46
C HIS A 76 11.51 -5.95 -14.94
N TRP A 77 10.46 -5.77 -14.13
CA TRP A 77 10.61 -5.68 -12.67
C TRP A 77 11.27 -6.91 -12.04
N ILE A 78 10.95 -8.12 -12.55
CA ILE A 78 11.50 -9.38 -12.04
C ILE A 78 13.02 -9.45 -12.24
N ASP A 79 13.52 -8.96 -13.39
CA ASP A 79 14.94 -9.01 -13.72
C ASP A 79 15.79 -8.07 -12.86
N ARG A 80 15.13 -7.15 -12.15
CA ARG A 80 15.79 -6.09 -11.37
C ARG A 80 15.90 -6.39 -9.88
N ILE A 81 15.28 -7.48 -9.42
CA ILE A 81 15.30 -7.86 -8.00
C ILE A 81 16.72 -8.22 -7.52
N ASP A 82 17.54 -8.72 -8.43
CA ASP A 82 18.92 -9.13 -8.18
C ASP A 82 19.95 -8.02 -8.46
N ASP A 83 19.50 -6.80 -8.71
CA ASP A 83 20.42 -5.64 -8.86
C ASP A 83 21.27 -5.45 -7.58
N PRO A 84 22.48 -4.94 -7.67
CA PRO A 84 23.30 -4.62 -6.51
C PRO A 84 22.57 -3.70 -5.52
N ALA A 85 22.74 -3.93 -4.21
CA ALA A 85 22.05 -3.20 -3.14
C ALA A 85 22.16 -1.66 -3.29
N GLN A 86 23.31 -1.16 -3.69
CA GLN A 86 23.52 0.28 -3.92
C GLN A 86 22.59 0.83 -5.03
N ARG A 87 22.34 0.03 -6.07
CA ARG A 87 21.40 0.39 -7.15
C ARG A 87 19.95 0.35 -6.67
N LEU A 88 19.60 -0.65 -5.87
CA LEU A 88 18.27 -0.76 -5.26
C LEU A 88 17.98 0.42 -4.32
N LEU A 89 18.98 0.93 -3.57
CA LEU A 89 18.84 2.14 -2.77
C LEU A 89 18.59 3.39 -3.62
N ALA A 90 19.29 3.53 -4.74
CA ALA A 90 19.04 4.65 -5.65
C ALA A 90 17.63 4.58 -6.28
N VAL A 91 17.13 3.36 -6.54
CA VAL A 91 15.73 3.13 -6.96
C VAL A 91 14.76 3.58 -5.87
N ALA A 92 15.01 3.23 -4.61
CA ALA A 92 14.15 3.64 -3.48
C ALA A 92 14.03 5.16 -3.39
N ASP A 93 15.15 5.91 -3.49
CA ASP A 93 15.10 7.38 -3.48
C ASP A 93 14.34 7.98 -4.68
N GLY A 94 14.37 7.30 -5.83
CA GLY A 94 13.54 7.63 -6.99
C GLY A 94 12.05 7.40 -6.73
N ASN A 95 11.72 6.24 -6.14
CA ASN A 95 10.35 5.88 -5.78
C ASN A 95 9.75 6.85 -4.74
N ALA A 96 10.54 7.26 -3.73
CA ALA A 96 10.09 8.26 -2.76
C ALA A 96 9.60 9.55 -3.42
N ARG A 97 10.37 10.08 -4.37
CA ARG A 97 9.99 11.29 -5.11
C ARG A 97 8.71 11.10 -5.94
N LEU A 98 8.56 9.93 -6.56
CA LEU A 98 7.33 9.60 -7.32
C LEU A 98 6.12 9.51 -6.40
N MET A 99 6.25 8.84 -5.25
CA MET A 99 5.19 8.71 -4.25
C MET A 99 4.74 10.08 -3.75
N THR A 100 5.67 10.86 -3.20
CA THR A 100 5.34 12.14 -2.59
C THR A 100 4.74 13.12 -3.61
N ALA A 101 5.26 13.17 -4.84
CA ALA A 101 4.73 14.01 -5.90
C ALA A 101 3.31 13.60 -6.36
N SER A 102 2.91 12.34 -6.16
CA SER A 102 1.58 11.82 -6.51
C SER A 102 0.59 11.80 -5.33
N GLY A 103 0.92 12.43 -4.20
CA GLY A 103 0.04 12.49 -3.04
C GLY A 103 0.11 11.26 -2.12
N VAL A 104 1.02 10.31 -2.35
CA VAL A 104 1.23 9.16 -1.47
C VAL A 104 2.18 9.57 -0.34
N ARG A 105 1.69 9.55 0.90
CA ARG A 105 2.41 9.99 2.09
C ARG A 105 2.90 8.84 2.95
N TRP A 106 2.20 7.69 2.92
CA TRP A 106 2.52 6.50 3.67
C TRP A 106 2.68 5.29 2.76
N ALA A 107 3.62 4.42 3.11
CA ALA A 107 3.85 3.16 2.42
C ALA A 107 4.02 2.01 3.41
N ARG A 108 3.48 0.86 3.06
CA ARG A 108 3.81 -0.42 3.66
C ARG A 108 4.66 -1.22 2.66
N ASP A 109 5.97 -1.32 2.93
CA ASP A 109 6.84 -2.23 2.19
C ASP A 109 6.60 -3.65 2.67
N VAL A 110 6.16 -4.52 1.78
CA VAL A 110 5.80 -5.91 2.13
C VAL A 110 6.88 -6.91 1.71
N GLY A 111 8.11 -6.45 1.63
CA GLY A 111 9.27 -7.32 1.47
C GLY A 111 10.33 -6.76 0.52
N ALA A 112 11.57 -7.00 0.89
CA ALA A 112 12.75 -6.63 0.11
C ALA A 112 13.82 -7.73 0.20
N PRO A 113 14.78 -7.78 -0.74
CA PRO A 113 15.90 -8.71 -0.67
C PRO A 113 16.70 -8.58 0.64
N ARG A 114 17.11 -9.72 1.21
CA ARG A 114 18.02 -9.76 2.35
C ARG A 114 19.45 -9.64 1.87
N VAL A 115 20.02 -8.48 2.06
CA VAL A 115 21.37 -8.15 1.58
C VAL A 115 22.14 -7.37 2.64
N GLN A 116 23.45 -7.30 2.50
CA GLN A 116 24.26 -6.40 3.30
C GLN A 116 23.97 -4.96 2.86
N ASP A 117 23.41 -4.14 3.77
CA ASP A 117 23.12 -2.74 3.52
C ASP A 117 24.45 -1.98 3.29
N PRO A 118 24.65 -1.36 2.12
CA PRO A 118 25.92 -0.69 1.81
C PRO A 118 26.17 0.58 2.64
N VAL A 119 25.18 1.05 3.39
CA VAL A 119 25.29 2.27 4.22
C VAL A 119 25.71 1.95 5.66
N ASP A 120 25.04 0.97 6.31
CA ASP A 120 25.30 0.62 7.71
C ASP A 120 25.96 -0.75 7.91
N GLY A 121 26.16 -1.51 6.85
CA GLY A 121 26.81 -2.82 6.85
C GLY A 121 25.98 -3.96 7.42
N ARG A 122 24.71 -3.74 7.83
CA ARG A 122 23.85 -4.77 8.43
C ARG A 122 23.30 -5.71 7.37
N LEU A 123 23.29 -7.01 7.66
CA LEU A 123 22.64 -8.03 6.83
C LEU A 123 21.16 -8.14 7.23
N ARG A 124 20.27 -7.51 6.49
CA ARG A 124 18.82 -7.50 6.74
C ARG A 124 18.06 -7.20 5.45
N ALA A 125 16.72 -7.23 5.49
CA ALA A 125 15.92 -6.73 4.37
C ALA A 125 16.28 -5.26 4.11
N LEU A 126 16.57 -4.93 2.85
CA LEU A 126 17.06 -3.61 2.46
C LEU A 126 16.04 -2.49 2.74
N SER A 127 14.74 -2.80 2.67
CA SER A 127 13.66 -1.88 3.02
C SER A 127 13.71 -1.36 4.46
N LEU A 128 14.21 -2.16 5.41
CA LEU A 128 14.39 -1.71 6.80
C LEU A 128 15.41 -0.57 6.88
N GLY A 129 16.51 -0.68 6.15
CA GLY A 129 17.50 0.38 6.03
C GLY A 129 16.95 1.64 5.33
N VAL A 130 16.13 1.47 4.30
CA VAL A 130 15.43 2.57 3.61
C VAL A 130 14.51 3.30 4.58
N ARG A 131 13.61 2.58 5.26
CA ARG A 131 12.71 3.13 6.27
C ARG A 131 13.46 3.94 7.35
N ASP A 132 14.52 3.36 7.90
CA ASP A 132 15.31 4.01 8.96
C ASP A 132 15.95 5.30 8.48
N ARG A 133 16.44 5.34 7.23
CA ARG A 133 17.03 6.54 6.61
C ARG A 133 16.00 7.63 6.28
N TRP A 134 14.77 7.25 5.97
CA TRP A 134 13.72 8.21 5.61
C TRP A 134 12.98 8.78 6.81
N ARG A 135 13.04 8.09 7.93
CA ARG A 135 12.32 8.49 9.16
C ARG A 135 12.60 9.93 9.54
N GLY A 136 11.54 10.75 9.61
CA GLY A 136 11.60 12.16 9.99
C GLY A 136 12.27 13.07 8.97
N ARG A 137 12.56 12.60 7.74
CA ARG A 137 13.12 13.45 6.68
C ARG A 137 12.01 14.13 5.89
N PRO A 138 12.03 15.47 5.77
CA PRO A 138 11.10 16.19 4.90
C PRO A 138 11.16 15.66 3.46
N GLY A 139 10.01 15.63 2.78
CA GLY A 139 9.92 15.19 1.38
C GLY A 139 10.00 13.67 1.15
N PHE A 140 10.12 12.86 2.22
CA PHE A 140 10.09 11.41 2.13
C PHE A 140 8.80 10.84 2.74
N PRO A 141 8.25 9.73 2.19
CA PRO A 141 7.07 9.09 2.78
C PRO A 141 7.41 8.46 4.13
N HIS A 142 6.38 8.34 4.97
CA HIS A 142 6.45 7.47 6.15
C HIS A 142 6.36 6.00 5.72
N VAL A 143 7.09 5.12 6.39
CA VAL A 143 7.20 3.71 5.98
C VAL A 143 7.00 2.78 7.16
N ARG A 144 6.18 1.74 6.95
CA ARG A 144 6.19 0.48 7.69
C ARG A 144 6.79 -0.59 6.78
N ALA A 145 7.81 -1.31 7.26
CA ALA A 145 8.56 -2.24 6.42
C ALA A 145 8.55 -3.64 7.01
N ALA A 146 8.20 -4.62 6.16
CA ALA A 146 8.42 -6.02 6.43
C ALA A 146 9.92 -6.38 6.34
N GLY A 147 10.25 -7.58 6.78
CA GLY A 147 11.51 -8.20 6.46
C GLY A 147 11.59 -8.65 5.00
N THR A 148 12.26 -9.77 4.77
CA THR A 148 12.23 -10.48 3.49
C THR A 148 11.06 -11.47 3.50
N TRP A 149 10.51 -11.79 2.34
CA TRP A 149 9.43 -12.78 2.19
C TRP A 149 9.79 -14.09 2.88
N LEU A 150 8.89 -14.58 3.74
CA LEU A 150 9.00 -15.89 4.38
C LEU A 150 8.22 -16.91 3.56
N ASP A 151 8.88 -17.97 3.16
CA ASP A 151 8.36 -18.95 2.23
C ASP A 151 8.72 -20.38 2.65
N ARG A 152 8.01 -21.37 2.10
CA ARG A 152 8.44 -22.76 2.19
C ARG A 152 9.47 -23.04 1.12
N ALA A 153 10.51 -23.81 1.45
CA ALA A 153 11.56 -24.18 0.53
C ALA A 153 10.99 -24.76 -0.78
N GLY A 154 11.41 -24.16 -1.90
CA GLY A 154 11.01 -24.59 -3.24
C GLY A 154 9.68 -24.06 -3.77
N THR A 155 8.99 -23.13 -3.07
CA THR A 155 7.74 -22.54 -3.59
C THR A 155 7.98 -21.27 -4.40
N MET A 156 8.74 -20.32 -3.91
CA MET A 156 9.05 -19.11 -4.68
C MET A 156 10.27 -19.36 -5.59
N PRO A 157 10.21 -19.00 -6.88
CA PRO A 157 11.36 -19.18 -7.77
C PRO A 157 12.56 -18.32 -7.40
N GLY A 158 13.72 -18.94 -7.21
CA GLY A 158 15.02 -18.27 -7.01
C GLY A 158 15.28 -17.82 -5.56
N PRO A 159 16.46 -17.27 -5.26
CA PRO A 159 16.91 -16.93 -3.90
C PRO A 159 16.34 -15.57 -3.43
N ARG A 160 15.05 -15.35 -3.59
CA ARG A 160 14.39 -14.07 -3.33
C ARG A 160 13.75 -13.99 -1.96
N SER A 161 13.34 -15.14 -1.43
CA SER A 161 12.73 -15.30 -0.11
C SER A 161 13.72 -15.86 0.91
N VAL A 162 13.31 -15.83 2.16
CA VAL A 162 13.94 -16.57 3.25
C VAL A 162 13.14 -17.86 3.41
N GLU A 163 13.71 -18.96 2.90
CA GLU A 163 13.04 -20.26 2.83
C GLU A 163 13.14 -21.01 4.16
N ALA A 164 12.05 -21.65 4.56
CA ALA A 164 11.97 -22.56 5.70
C ALA A 164 11.59 -23.98 5.24
N ASN A 165 12.25 -24.99 5.81
CA ASN A 165 11.97 -26.39 5.50
C ASN A 165 10.79 -26.94 6.33
N ASP A 166 10.57 -26.39 7.52
CA ASP A 166 9.54 -26.80 8.48
C ASP A 166 9.03 -25.61 9.30
N ALA A 167 8.00 -25.84 10.13
CA ALA A 167 7.35 -24.83 10.94
C ALA A 167 8.25 -24.23 12.03
N ASP A 168 9.14 -25.03 12.62
CA ASP A 168 10.07 -24.58 13.66
C ASP A 168 11.11 -23.63 13.05
N GLU A 169 11.59 -23.96 11.86
CA GLU A 169 12.49 -23.09 11.12
C GLU A 169 11.78 -21.79 10.67
N LEU A 170 10.54 -21.86 10.20
CA LEU A 170 9.74 -20.70 9.83
C LEU A 170 9.58 -19.75 11.03
N LEU A 171 9.22 -20.29 12.19
CA LEU A 171 9.10 -19.50 13.43
C LEU A 171 10.43 -18.84 13.82
N ARG A 172 11.54 -19.56 13.76
CA ARG A 172 12.88 -19.03 14.06
C ARG A 172 13.26 -17.88 13.11
N LEU A 173 13.00 -18.05 11.82
CA LEU A 173 13.29 -17.05 10.79
C LEU A 173 12.39 -15.81 10.95
N ALA A 174 11.12 -15.99 11.26
CA ALA A 174 10.19 -14.92 11.55
C ALA A 174 10.62 -14.08 12.75
N ILE A 175 11.00 -14.73 13.86
CA ILE A 175 11.55 -14.07 15.04
C ILE A 175 12.82 -13.28 14.68
N GLY A 176 13.72 -13.86 13.89
CA GLY A 176 14.93 -13.19 13.44
C GLY A 176 14.66 -11.91 12.64
N GLN A 177 13.61 -11.88 11.80
CA GLN A 177 13.24 -10.67 11.07
C GLN A 177 12.65 -9.58 12.00
N LEU A 178 11.87 -9.98 13.01
CA LEU A 178 11.38 -9.05 14.02
C LEU A 178 12.54 -8.48 14.85
N ASP A 179 13.55 -9.30 15.17
CA ASP A 179 14.77 -8.88 15.86
C ASP A 179 15.65 -7.95 15.00
N ASP A 180 15.63 -8.11 13.68
CA ASP A 180 16.22 -7.17 12.69
C ASP A 180 15.48 -5.82 12.66
N GLY A 181 14.30 -5.71 13.28
CA GLY A 181 13.48 -4.51 13.40
C GLY A 181 12.37 -4.38 12.36
N ALA A 182 11.90 -5.49 11.78
CA ALA A 182 10.73 -5.48 10.91
C ALA A 182 9.47 -5.00 11.67
N ASP A 183 8.68 -4.11 11.06
CA ASP A 183 7.41 -3.61 11.61
C ASP A 183 6.27 -4.62 11.44
N LEU A 184 6.42 -5.54 10.49
CA LEU A 184 5.46 -6.60 10.17
C LEU A 184 6.19 -7.78 9.53
N LEU A 185 5.51 -8.93 9.44
CA LEU A 185 5.99 -10.08 8.67
C LEU A 185 5.24 -10.20 7.35
N LYS A 186 5.89 -10.75 6.34
CA LYS A 186 5.28 -11.11 5.05
C LYS A 186 5.45 -12.60 4.79
N LEU A 187 4.33 -13.31 4.73
CA LEU A 187 4.26 -14.72 4.34
C LEU A 187 3.93 -14.83 2.85
N TYR A 188 4.44 -15.88 2.19
CA TYR A 188 4.06 -16.28 0.84
C TYR A 188 3.29 -17.60 0.93
N LEU A 189 2.02 -17.59 0.49
CA LEU A 189 1.10 -18.71 0.71
C LEU A 189 0.62 -19.41 -0.58
N ASP A 190 1.15 -19.03 -1.73
CA ASP A 190 0.93 -19.83 -2.94
C ASP A 190 1.92 -21.01 -2.95
N GLY A 191 1.40 -22.21 -3.18
CA GLY A 191 2.22 -23.42 -3.26
C GLY A 191 2.85 -23.62 -4.62
N PRO A 192 3.73 -24.64 -4.76
CA PRO A 192 4.33 -25.00 -6.04
C PRO A 192 3.29 -25.58 -7.03
N GLU A 193 2.18 -26.10 -6.51
CA GLU A 193 1.05 -26.63 -7.30
C GLU A 193 -0.18 -25.73 -7.09
N PRO A 194 -0.91 -25.39 -8.17
CA PRO A 194 -2.14 -24.60 -8.06
C PRO A 194 -3.15 -25.22 -7.08
N GLY A 195 -3.74 -24.39 -6.23
CA GLY A 195 -4.76 -24.81 -5.26
C GLY A 195 -4.22 -25.55 -4.03
N VAL A 196 -2.90 -25.58 -3.82
CA VAL A 196 -2.27 -26.17 -2.62
C VAL A 196 -1.48 -25.11 -1.88
N ALA A 197 -1.85 -24.83 -0.62
CA ALA A 197 -1.06 -23.94 0.23
C ALA A 197 0.23 -24.63 0.70
N PRO A 198 1.36 -23.90 0.80
CA PRO A 198 2.64 -24.47 1.22
C PRO A 198 2.67 -24.84 2.71
N TRP A 199 1.80 -24.25 3.52
CA TRP A 199 1.68 -24.46 4.96
C TRP A 199 0.25 -24.78 5.37
N SER A 200 0.07 -25.46 6.48
CA SER A 200 -1.21 -25.56 7.17
C SER A 200 -1.40 -24.38 8.15
N ALA A 201 -2.66 -24.12 8.54
CA ALA A 201 -2.96 -23.09 9.54
C ALA A 201 -2.23 -23.36 10.88
N ASN A 202 -2.17 -24.63 11.31
CA ASN A 202 -1.48 -25.01 12.55
C ASN A 202 0.03 -24.72 12.53
N GLU A 203 0.68 -24.82 11.37
CA GLU A 203 2.08 -24.46 11.19
C GLU A 203 2.31 -22.93 11.23
N LEU A 204 1.34 -22.14 10.78
CA LEU A 204 1.44 -20.67 10.76
C LEU A 204 1.06 -20.01 12.09
N MET A 205 0.12 -20.58 12.86
CA MET A 205 -0.36 -19.98 14.12
C MET A 205 0.76 -19.57 15.10
N PRO A 206 1.83 -20.37 15.35
CA PRO A 206 2.93 -19.94 16.22
C PRO A 206 3.68 -18.72 15.69
N VAL A 207 3.83 -18.58 14.38
CA VAL A 207 4.50 -17.44 13.73
C VAL A 207 3.68 -16.17 13.95
N ILE A 208 2.36 -16.26 13.72
CA ILE A 208 1.43 -15.13 13.87
C ILE A 208 1.35 -14.71 15.34
N ALA A 209 1.23 -15.68 16.27
CA ALA A 209 1.25 -15.40 17.70
C ALA A 209 2.53 -14.70 18.15
N ALA A 210 3.70 -15.12 17.63
CA ALA A 210 4.99 -14.49 17.94
C ALA A 210 5.09 -13.06 17.39
N ALA A 211 4.52 -12.78 16.23
CA ALA A 211 4.42 -11.43 15.66
C ALA A 211 3.50 -10.54 16.50
N HIS A 212 2.28 -11.00 16.79
CA HIS A 212 1.28 -10.26 17.58
C HIS A 212 1.78 -9.98 19.01
N ALA A 213 2.50 -10.92 19.63
CA ALA A 213 3.12 -10.71 20.96
C ALA A 213 4.14 -9.56 20.98
N ARG A 214 4.67 -9.17 19.82
CA ARG A 214 5.59 -8.02 19.63
C ARG A 214 4.90 -6.78 19.03
N GLY A 215 3.59 -6.81 18.89
CA GLY A 215 2.81 -5.73 18.26
C GLY A 215 2.98 -5.62 16.76
N ALA A 216 3.59 -6.63 16.12
CA ALA A 216 3.78 -6.68 14.68
C ALA A 216 2.58 -7.39 14.01
N ARG A 217 2.19 -6.92 12.82
CA ARG A 217 1.15 -7.52 11.98
C ARG A 217 1.76 -8.54 11.01
N VAL A 218 0.90 -9.40 10.45
CA VAL A 218 1.28 -10.41 9.47
C VAL A 218 0.48 -10.22 8.18
N ALA A 219 1.15 -9.93 7.09
CA ALA A 219 0.60 -9.86 5.74
C ALA A 219 0.86 -11.17 4.99
N ALA A 220 -0.12 -11.71 4.29
CA ALA A 220 -0.02 -12.96 3.55
C ALA A 220 -0.30 -12.77 2.06
N HIS A 221 0.70 -13.04 1.20
CA HIS A 221 0.47 -13.17 -0.24
C HIS A 221 -0.42 -14.37 -0.52
N SER A 222 -1.47 -14.17 -1.28
CA SER A 222 -2.27 -15.27 -1.82
C SER A 222 -2.89 -14.90 -3.18
N GLY A 223 -2.44 -15.59 -4.22
CA GLY A 223 -3.06 -15.62 -5.54
C GLY A 223 -4.12 -16.73 -5.67
N ASP A 224 -4.07 -17.75 -4.79
CA ASP A 224 -4.94 -18.92 -4.79
C ASP A 224 -5.86 -18.93 -3.57
N LEU A 225 -7.07 -19.51 -3.72
CA LEU A 225 -8.03 -19.69 -2.61
C LEU A 225 -7.43 -20.49 -1.44
N ALA A 226 -6.60 -21.50 -1.72
CA ALA A 226 -6.01 -22.36 -0.69
C ALA A 226 -5.11 -21.57 0.27
N GLY A 227 -4.26 -20.70 -0.25
CA GLY A 227 -3.41 -19.81 0.54
C GLY A 227 -4.20 -18.84 1.40
N ALA A 228 -5.23 -18.21 0.81
CA ALA A 228 -6.11 -17.30 1.53
C ALA A 228 -6.82 -18.01 2.70
N ARG A 229 -7.41 -19.17 2.45
CA ARG A 229 -8.09 -19.99 3.47
C ARG A 229 -7.18 -20.35 4.65
N VAL A 230 -5.97 -20.80 4.34
CA VAL A 230 -4.98 -21.15 5.38
C VAL A 230 -4.52 -19.92 6.15
N GLY A 231 -4.23 -18.81 5.46
CA GLY A 231 -3.81 -17.57 6.10
C GLY A 231 -4.86 -17.01 7.05
N VAL A 232 -6.12 -16.94 6.62
CA VAL A 232 -7.26 -16.47 7.44
C VAL A 232 -7.48 -17.38 8.64
N ALA A 233 -7.51 -18.70 8.45
CA ALA A 233 -7.67 -19.68 9.53
C ALA A 233 -6.53 -19.62 10.55
N ALA A 234 -5.33 -19.20 10.13
CA ALA A 234 -4.18 -19.02 11.01
C ALA A 234 -4.20 -17.66 11.75
N GLY A 235 -5.00 -16.68 11.31
CA GLY A 235 -5.17 -15.37 11.94
C GLY A 235 -4.26 -14.27 11.39
N VAL A 236 -3.94 -14.27 10.10
CA VAL A 236 -3.20 -13.16 9.46
C VAL A 236 -4.02 -11.87 9.48
N ASP A 237 -3.33 -10.72 9.52
CA ASP A 237 -3.98 -9.40 9.57
C ASP A 237 -4.45 -8.92 8.20
N SER A 238 -3.79 -9.36 7.12
CA SER A 238 -4.21 -9.05 5.76
C SER A 238 -3.90 -10.15 4.76
N ILE A 239 -4.82 -10.35 3.82
CA ILE A 239 -4.59 -11.09 2.59
C ILE A 239 -4.21 -10.09 1.50
N GLU A 240 -3.08 -10.31 0.88
CA GLU A 240 -2.56 -9.51 -0.21
C GLU A 240 -2.99 -10.12 -1.56
N HIS A 241 -3.44 -9.29 -2.48
CA HIS A 241 -4.02 -9.64 -3.78
C HIS A 241 -5.38 -10.30 -3.68
N GLY A 242 -5.51 -11.44 -2.98
CA GLY A 242 -6.75 -12.16 -2.81
C GLY A 242 -7.47 -12.45 -4.13
N MET A 243 -6.76 -13.02 -5.12
CA MET A 243 -7.27 -13.12 -6.49
C MET A 243 -8.40 -14.13 -6.66
N GLU A 244 -8.54 -15.07 -5.71
CA GLU A 244 -9.53 -16.15 -5.75
C GLU A 244 -10.16 -16.33 -4.36
N LEU A 245 -11.00 -15.37 -3.94
CA LEU A 245 -11.75 -15.51 -2.69
C LEU A 245 -13.14 -16.09 -2.97
N ASP A 246 -13.62 -16.96 -2.07
CA ASP A 246 -15.00 -17.42 -2.03
C ASP A 246 -15.78 -16.81 -0.84
N ALA A 247 -17.08 -17.07 -0.79
CA ALA A 247 -17.94 -16.52 0.25
C ALA A 247 -17.58 -17.02 1.66
N ASP A 248 -17.07 -18.25 1.77
CA ASP A 248 -16.70 -18.84 3.06
C ASP A 248 -15.47 -18.15 3.64
N VAL A 249 -14.41 -17.98 2.82
CA VAL A 249 -13.19 -17.25 3.24
C VAL A 249 -13.50 -15.78 3.54
N VAL A 250 -14.36 -15.12 2.75
CA VAL A 250 -14.78 -13.74 3.02
C VAL A 250 -15.53 -13.64 4.36
N ALA A 251 -16.40 -14.59 4.68
CA ALA A 251 -17.09 -14.62 5.97
C ALA A 251 -16.12 -14.80 7.14
N GLU A 252 -15.11 -15.67 7.00
CA GLU A 252 -14.05 -15.84 7.99
C GLU A 252 -13.18 -14.58 8.12
N MET A 253 -12.79 -13.92 7.00
CA MET A 253 -12.08 -12.64 7.03
C MET A 253 -12.84 -11.58 7.81
N ALA A 254 -14.14 -11.43 7.55
CA ALA A 254 -14.99 -10.48 8.27
C ALA A 254 -15.06 -10.80 9.77
N ALA A 255 -15.19 -12.09 10.12
CA ALA A 255 -15.28 -12.54 11.52
C ALA A 255 -13.97 -12.33 12.30
N HIS A 256 -12.82 -12.49 11.64
CA HIS A 256 -11.50 -12.36 12.26
C HIS A 256 -10.91 -10.94 12.14
N GLY A 257 -11.53 -10.05 11.36
CA GLY A 257 -11.00 -8.71 11.07
C GLY A 257 -9.80 -8.72 10.13
N THR A 258 -9.62 -9.79 9.35
CA THR A 258 -8.57 -9.86 8.30
C THR A 258 -8.94 -8.94 7.15
N ALA A 259 -8.07 -8.01 6.80
CA ALA A 259 -8.29 -7.08 5.69
C ALA A 259 -7.92 -7.69 4.33
N LEU A 260 -8.54 -7.18 3.26
CA LEU A 260 -8.07 -7.39 1.89
C LEU A 260 -7.24 -6.19 1.43
N VAL A 261 -6.02 -6.43 0.98
CA VAL A 261 -5.24 -5.42 0.26
C VAL A 261 -5.25 -5.75 -1.22
N SER A 262 -6.09 -5.04 -1.95
CA SER A 262 -6.22 -5.22 -3.39
C SER A 262 -5.01 -4.63 -4.13
N THR A 263 -4.72 -5.22 -5.30
CA THR A 263 -3.65 -4.77 -6.21
C THR A 263 -4.10 -4.92 -7.66
N LEU A 264 -5.31 -4.47 -7.96
CA LEU A 264 -5.94 -4.66 -9.28
C LEU A 264 -5.20 -3.93 -10.41
N ALA A 265 -4.53 -2.83 -10.08
CA ALA A 265 -3.79 -2.02 -11.06
C ALA A 265 -2.67 -2.80 -11.77
N ILE A 266 -2.10 -3.85 -11.14
CA ILE A 266 -1.08 -4.69 -11.78
C ILE A 266 -1.61 -5.35 -13.06
N PHE A 267 -2.84 -5.81 -13.08
CA PHE A 267 -3.44 -6.46 -14.26
C PHE A 267 -3.61 -5.47 -15.40
N ARG A 268 -4.07 -4.25 -15.12
CA ARG A 268 -4.18 -3.19 -16.13
C ARG A 268 -2.79 -2.77 -16.65
N SER A 269 -1.81 -2.73 -15.77
CA SER A 269 -0.42 -2.46 -16.15
C SER A 269 0.10 -3.55 -17.10
N TRP A 270 -0.13 -4.84 -16.80
CA TRP A 270 0.28 -5.93 -17.68
C TRP A 270 -0.44 -5.90 -19.04
N GLN A 271 -1.72 -5.54 -19.07
CA GLN A 271 -2.45 -5.38 -20.33
C GLN A 271 -1.89 -4.24 -21.19
N SER A 272 -1.47 -3.13 -20.56
CA SER A 272 -0.86 -2.01 -21.30
C SER A 272 0.43 -2.41 -22.01
N PHE A 273 1.13 -3.43 -21.51
CA PHE A 273 2.35 -3.93 -22.14
C PHE A 273 2.11 -4.78 -23.39
N ALA A 274 0.90 -5.26 -23.61
CA ALA A 274 0.58 -6.09 -24.78
C ALA A 274 0.81 -5.36 -26.13
N THR A 275 0.79 -4.04 -26.13
CA THR A 275 0.99 -3.20 -27.32
C THR A 275 2.26 -2.35 -27.28
N THR A 276 2.95 -2.35 -26.13
CA THR A 276 4.12 -1.46 -25.89
C THR A 276 5.43 -2.21 -25.68
N THR A 277 5.39 -3.56 -25.65
CA THR A 277 6.57 -4.42 -25.53
C THR A 277 6.49 -5.62 -26.46
N SER A 278 7.61 -6.34 -26.63
CA SER A 278 7.67 -7.66 -27.29
C SER A 278 7.88 -8.82 -26.30
N ILE A 279 7.71 -8.57 -24.99
CA ILE A 279 7.93 -9.57 -23.94
C ILE A 279 6.81 -10.62 -24.02
N GLU A 280 7.20 -11.88 -24.24
CA GLU A 280 6.24 -12.99 -24.42
C GLU A 280 5.18 -13.10 -23.33
N ARG A 281 5.51 -12.78 -22.09
CA ARG A 281 4.57 -12.80 -20.96
C ARG A 281 3.32 -11.96 -21.23
N PHE A 282 3.45 -10.86 -22.00
CA PHE A 282 2.36 -9.92 -22.23
C PHE A 282 1.76 -9.99 -23.62
N VAL A 283 2.49 -10.51 -24.63
CA VAL A 283 2.05 -10.48 -26.02
C VAL A 283 1.47 -11.79 -26.50
N VAL A 284 1.84 -12.93 -25.88
CA VAL A 284 1.33 -14.28 -26.26
C VAL A 284 -0.15 -14.38 -25.87
N PRO A 285 -1.05 -14.74 -26.81
CA PRO A 285 -2.50 -14.75 -26.59
C PRO A 285 -2.95 -15.56 -25.36
N GLU A 286 -2.43 -16.75 -25.16
CA GLU A 286 -2.78 -17.64 -24.05
C GLU A 286 -2.37 -17.06 -22.69
N ARG A 287 -1.26 -16.34 -22.65
CA ARG A 287 -0.80 -15.64 -21.43
C ARG A 287 -1.65 -14.41 -21.13
N ARG A 288 -2.06 -13.69 -22.17
CA ARG A 288 -3.01 -12.56 -22.04
C ARG A 288 -4.36 -13.01 -21.50
N THR A 289 -4.89 -14.13 -22.02
CA THR A 289 -6.14 -14.71 -21.50
C THR A 289 -6.03 -14.99 -20.00
N ARG A 290 -4.95 -15.62 -19.54
CA ARG A 290 -4.73 -15.87 -18.10
C ARG A 290 -4.66 -14.58 -17.27
N ILE A 291 -4.08 -13.51 -17.81
CA ILE A 291 -4.07 -12.21 -17.11
C ILE A 291 -5.50 -11.68 -16.94
N LEU A 292 -6.32 -11.78 -17.99
CA LEU A 292 -7.72 -11.35 -17.95
C LEU A 292 -8.57 -12.21 -17.00
N ASP A 293 -8.37 -13.53 -16.99
CA ASP A 293 -9.07 -14.44 -16.08
C ASP A 293 -8.73 -14.14 -14.63
N ARG A 294 -7.44 -13.93 -14.32
CA ARG A 294 -6.99 -13.53 -12.97
C ARG A 294 -7.52 -12.17 -12.56
N GLN A 295 -7.56 -11.21 -13.47
CA GLN A 295 -8.18 -9.92 -13.20
C GLN A 295 -9.65 -10.07 -12.82
N ALA A 296 -10.41 -10.83 -13.62
CA ALA A 296 -11.83 -11.06 -13.36
C ALA A 296 -12.06 -11.74 -11.99
N GLY A 297 -11.20 -12.70 -11.62
CA GLY A 297 -11.21 -13.35 -10.31
C GLY A 297 -10.94 -12.35 -9.18
N ALA A 298 -9.88 -11.54 -9.31
CA ALA A 298 -9.53 -10.53 -8.31
C ALA A 298 -10.61 -9.44 -8.15
N GLU A 299 -11.20 -8.97 -9.24
CA GLU A 299 -12.33 -8.03 -9.20
C GLU A 299 -13.57 -8.67 -8.53
N GLN A 300 -13.82 -9.96 -8.77
CA GLN A 300 -14.90 -10.68 -8.09
C GLN A 300 -14.61 -10.84 -6.60
N SER A 301 -13.37 -11.11 -6.21
CA SER A 301 -12.95 -11.17 -4.80
C SER A 301 -13.16 -9.84 -4.08
N VAL A 302 -12.84 -8.72 -4.73
CA VAL A 302 -13.10 -7.37 -4.19
C VAL A 302 -14.61 -7.16 -3.98
N ARG A 303 -15.46 -7.53 -4.94
CA ARG A 303 -16.92 -7.44 -4.79
C ARG A 303 -17.45 -8.28 -3.63
N LEU A 304 -16.96 -9.52 -3.50
CA LEU A 304 -17.35 -10.41 -2.40
C LEU A 304 -16.89 -9.85 -1.04
N ALA A 305 -15.65 -9.40 -0.94
CA ALA A 305 -15.10 -8.80 0.26
C ALA A 305 -15.88 -7.55 0.69
N HIS A 306 -16.19 -6.65 -0.27
CA HIS A 306 -17.00 -5.45 -0.03
C HIS A 306 -18.41 -5.81 0.47
N ALA A 307 -19.10 -6.71 -0.23
CA ALA A 307 -20.44 -7.16 0.16
C ALA A 307 -20.44 -7.90 1.52
N GLY A 308 -19.35 -8.59 1.86
CA GLY A 308 -19.16 -9.30 3.13
C GLY A 308 -18.71 -8.41 4.29
N GLY A 309 -18.49 -7.11 4.06
CA GLY A 309 -18.05 -6.17 5.09
C GLY A 309 -16.58 -6.30 5.50
N VAL A 310 -15.74 -6.96 4.69
CA VAL A 310 -14.30 -7.03 4.88
C VAL A 310 -13.69 -5.65 4.66
N ALA A 311 -12.78 -5.24 5.54
CA ALA A 311 -12.00 -4.01 5.35
C ALA A 311 -11.12 -4.13 4.10
N ILE A 312 -11.24 -3.17 3.17
CA ILE A 312 -10.42 -3.12 1.96
C ILE A 312 -9.47 -1.93 2.07
N ALA A 313 -8.19 -2.17 1.82
CA ALA A 313 -7.16 -1.15 1.64
C ALA A 313 -6.50 -1.29 0.25
N THR A 314 -5.94 -0.20 -0.25
CA THR A 314 -5.25 -0.18 -1.55
C THR A 314 -3.80 -0.62 -1.44
N GLY A 315 -3.31 -1.31 -2.46
CA GLY A 315 -1.90 -1.57 -2.70
C GLY A 315 -1.59 -1.50 -4.19
N THR A 316 -0.49 -0.91 -4.57
CA THR A 316 -0.10 -0.87 -5.99
C THR A 316 0.70 -2.07 -6.41
N ASP A 317 1.33 -2.76 -5.46
CA ASP A 317 2.37 -3.78 -5.71
C ASP A 317 3.49 -3.21 -6.61
N PHE A 318 3.79 -1.90 -6.47
CA PHE A 318 4.89 -1.34 -7.24
C PHE A 318 6.22 -1.98 -6.84
N GLY A 319 7.03 -2.26 -7.82
CA GLY A 319 8.33 -2.87 -7.66
C GLY A 319 8.28 -4.40 -7.57
N GLY A 320 7.36 -4.99 -6.83
CA GLY A 320 7.10 -6.44 -6.82
C GLY A 320 6.29 -6.88 -8.03
N GLY A 321 5.37 -6.02 -8.48
CA GLY A 321 4.69 -6.07 -9.76
C GLY A 321 5.23 -5.03 -10.74
N SER A 322 4.48 -4.79 -11.80
CA SER A 322 4.87 -3.90 -12.89
C SER A 322 4.51 -2.43 -12.68
N THR A 323 3.64 -2.14 -11.73
CA THR A 323 3.24 -0.77 -11.41
C THR A 323 4.41 0.07 -10.87
N ARG A 324 4.24 1.38 -10.87
CA ARG A 324 5.24 2.33 -10.40
C ARG A 324 4.73 3.07 -9.16
N ALA A 325 5.64 3.64 -8.41
CA ALA A 325 5.39 4.26 -7.11
C ALA A 325 4.41 5.46 -7.12
N ASN A 326 4.09 6.00 -8.29
CA ASN A 326 3.13 7.11 -8.46
C ASN A 326 1.76 6.65 -9.00
N GLN A 327 1.43 5.36 -8.92
CA GLN A 327 0.24 4.81 -9.60
C GLN A 327 -0.88 4.38 -8.63
N LEU A 328 -0.89 4.87 -7.39
CA LEU A 328 -1.94 4.53 -6.42
C LEU A 328 -3.33 5.01 -6.87
N ALA A 329 -3.41 6.15 -7.55
CA ALA A 329 -4.66 6.62 -8.16
C ALA A 329 -5.27 5.59 -9.12
N TRP A 330 -4.43 4.81 -9.83
CA TRP A 330 -4.90 3.74 -10.69
C TRP A 330 -5.59 2.61 -9.94
N GLU A 331 -5.08 2.26 -8.74
CA GLU A 331 -5.74 1.28 -7.89
C GLU A 331 -7.11 1.76 -7.41
N VAL A 332 -7.24 3.05 -7.04
CA VAL A 332 -8.54 3.65 -6.70
C VAL A 332 -9.53 3.54 -7.85
N GLU A 333 -9.11 3.86 -9.09
CA GLU A 333 -9.95 3.68 -10.28
C GLU A 333 -10.36 2.21 -10.49
N CYS A 334 -9.43 1.27 -10.23
CA CYS A 334 -9.73 -0.16 -10.35
C CYS A 334 -10.77 -0.61 -9.31
N LEU A 335 -10.68 -0.13 -8.07
CA LEU A 335 -11.67 -0.41 -7.03
C LEU A 335 -13.06 0.13 -7.38
N VAL A 336 -13.14 1.34 -7.92
CA VAL A 336 -14.41 1.91 -8.41
C VAL A 336 -14.96 1.06 -9.56
N ALA A 337 -14.11 0.66 -10.51
CA ALA A 337 -14.53 -0.23 -11.60
C ALA A 337 -14.95 -1.63 -11.11
N ALA A 338 -14.41 -2.09 -9.99
CA ALA A 338 -14.81 -3.33 -9.34
C ALA A 338 -16.11 -3.21 -8.52
N GLY A 339 -16.65 -1.99 -8.32
CA GLY A 339 -17.97 -1.77 -7.74
C GLY A 339 -18.01 -1.05 -6.40
N LEU A 340 -16.87 -0.55 -5.89
CA LEU A 340 -16.87 0.36 -4.74
C LEU A 340 -17.36 1.75 -5.17
N GLU A 341 -18.07 2.43 -4.28
CA GLU A 341 -18.34 3.85 -4.47
C GLU A 341 -17.02 4.66 -4.41
N PRO A 342 -16.91 5.78 -5.16
CA PRO A 342 -15.66 6.54 -5.21
C PRO A 342 -15.12 6.97 -3.83
N TRP A 343 -15.99 7.34 -2.90
CA TRP A 343 -15.60 7.70 -1.55
C TRP A 343 -15.09 6.51 -0.74
N GLU A 344 -15.62 5.30 -0.95
CA GLU A 344 -15.14 4.07 -0.31
C GLU A 344 -13.76 3.68 -0.84
N ALA A 345 -13.56 3.80 -2.16
CA ALA A 345 -12.26 3.55 -2.80
C ALA A 345 -11.21 4.59 -2.34
N LEU A 346 -11.60 5.87 -2.18
CA LEU A 346 -10.73 6.89 -1.56
C LEU A 346 -10.45 6.56 -0.09
N GLY A 347 -11.44 6.08 0.65
CA GLY A 347 -11.27 5.60 2.03
C GLY A 347 -10.27 4.45 2.13
N ALA A 348 -10.30 3.52 1.17
CA ALA A 348 -9.33 2.42 1.08
C ALA A 348 -7.90 2.92 0.84
N ALA A 349 -7.74 4.00 0.09
CA ALA A 349 -6.46 4.64 -0.21
C ALA A 349 -6.00 5.66 0.86
N THR A 350 -6.78 5.88 1.90
CA THR A 350 -6.52 6.86 2.94
C THR A 350 -6.64 6.24 4.34
N TRP A 351 -7.64 6.60 5.12
CA TRP A 351 -7.77 6.24 6.53
C TRP A 351 -7.85 4.72 6.80
N ARG A 352 -8.46 3.91 5.91
CA ARG A 352 -8.48 2.44 6.08
C ARG A 352 -7.09 1.84 5.93
N GLY A 353 -6.26 2.41 5.03
CA GLY A 353 -4.84 2.08 4.96
C GLY A 353 -4.11 2.41 6.25
N GLY A 354 -4.38 3.60 6.84
CA GLY A 354 -3.85 4.00 8.14
C GLY A 354 -4.21 3.03 9.26
N ASP A 355 -5.48 2.62 9.33
CA ASP A 355 -5.95 1.61 10.29
C ASP A 355 -5.21 0.28 10.11
N LEU A 356 -5.02 -0.16 8.85
CA LEU A 356 -4.26 -1.38 8.56
C LEU A 356 -2.78 -1.26 8.95
N LEU A 357 -2.17 -0.09 8.86
CA LEU A 357 -0.80 0.14 9.30
C LEU A 357 -0.69 0.28 10.84
N GLY A 358 -1.80 0.48 11.55
CA GLY A 358 -1.81 0.85 12.97
C GLY A 358 -1.34 2.29 13.21
N GLU A 359 -1.55 3.17 12.23
CA GLU A 359 -1.11 4.56 12.22
C GLU A 359 -2.32 5.51 12.16
N PRO A 360 -2.81 6.01 13.29
CA PRO A 360 -4.05 6.79 13.32
C PRO A 360 -3.96 8.15 12.62
N GLU A 361 -2.75 8.62 12.32
CA GLU A 361 -2.50 9.86 11.56
C GLU A 361 -2.43 9.62 10.04
N ALA A 362 -2.22 8.38 9.62
CA ALA A 362 -2.08 8.05 8.20
C ALA A 362 -3.43 8.16 7.48
N GLY A 363 -3.45 8.88 6.37
CA GLY A 363 -4.65 9.05 5.56
C GLY A 363 -5.75 9.89 6.19
N VAL A 364 -5.40 10.77 7.14
CA VAL A 364 -6.37 11.62 7.88
C VAL A 364 -5.90 13.08 7.89
N ILE A 365 -6.84 14.01 7.64
CA ILE A 365 -6.66 15.45 7.90
C ILE A 365 -7.48 15.79 9.13
N ARG A 366 -6.84 16.29 10.19
CA ARG A 366 -7.53 16.70 11.42
C ARG A 366 -6.82 17.83 12.13
N GLU A 367 -7.54 18.62 12.87
CA GLU A 367 -6.95 19.67 13.76
C GLU A 367 -5.99 19.05 14.78
N GLY A 368 -4.85 19.68 14.96
CA GLY A 368 -3.76 19.21 15.81
C GLY A 368 -2.90 18.08 15.20
N GLY A 369 -3.27 17.56 14.02
CA GLY A 369 -2.49 16.57 13.28
C GLY A 369 -1.48 17.20 12.32
N PRO A 370 -0.62 16.39 11.70
CA PRO A 370 0.33 16.86 10.69
C PRO A 370 -0.40 17.38 9.44
N ALA A 371 0.24 18.28 8.70
CA ALA A 371 -0.26 18.79 7.42
C ALA A 371 -0.05 17.79 6.28
N ASP A 372 -0.47 16.54 6.46
CA ASP A 372 -0.29 15.45 5.51
C ASP A 372 -1.47 15.37 4.53
N PHE A 373 -1.53 16.26 3.54
CA PHE A 373 -2.54 16.26 2.48
C PHE A 373 -1.99 16.78 1.14
N SER A 374 -2.72 16.46 0.08
CA SER A 374 -2.47 16.98 -1.26
C SER A 374 -3.67 17.78 -1.77
N LEU A 375 -3.43 18.63 -2.78
CA LEU A 375 -4.44 19.32 -3.56
C LEU A 375 -4.50 18.71 -4.96
N VAL A 376 -5.69 18.25 -5.36
CA VAL A 376 -5.97 17.72 -6.68
C VAL A 376 -6.94 18.63 -7.43
N HIS A 377 -6.80 18.77 -8.75
CA HIS A 377 -7.79 19.45 -9.57
C HIS A 377 -9.03 18.59 -9.78
N GLY A 378 -10.20 19.15 -9.43
CA GLY A 378 -11.50 18.50 -9.62
C GLY A 378 -11.98 17.73 -8.42
N ASP A 379 -13.00 16.91 -8.64
CA ASP A 379 -13.73 16.15 -7.63
C ASP A 379 -13.43 14.66 -7.73
N PRO A 380 -12.63 14.07 -6.81
CA PRO A 380 -12.30 12.64 -6.83
C PRO A 380 -13.49 11.74 -6.49
N LEU A 381 -14.59 12.27 -5.94
CA LEU A 381 -15.79 11.50 -5.62
C LEU A 381 -16.70 11.35 -6.84
N SER A 382 -16.60 12.25 -7.84
CA SER A 382 -17.31 12.15 -9.10
C SER A 382 -16.45 11.53 -10.20
N ASP A 383 -15.15 11.78 -10.17
CA ASP A 383 -14.16 11.32 -11.15
C ASP A 383 -12.85 10.93 -10.43
N PRO A 384 -12.63 9.65 -10.10
CA PRO A 384 -11.44 9.21 -9.39
C PRO A 384 -10.14 9.53 -10.15
N THR A 385 -10.19 9.80 -11.46
CA THR A 385 -9.02 10.25 -12.22
C THR A 385 -8.50 11.62 -11.77
N ALA A 386 -9.27 12.37 -10.98
CA ALA A 386 -8.81 13.59 -10.33
C ALA A 386 -7.56 13.36 -9.45
N LEU A 387 -7.42 12.17 -8.88
CA LEU A 387 -6.27 11.80 -8.05
C LEU A 387 -4.93 11.79 -8.82
N TRP A 388 -4.93 11.73 -10.15
CA TRP A 388 -3.72 11.90 -10.96
C TRP A 388 -3.29 13.37 -11.10
N ARG A 389 -4.18 14.31 -10.76
CA ARG A 389 -4.00 15.75 -10.99
C ARG A 389 -3.53 16.46 -9.73
N VAL A 390 -2.61 15.82 -8.98
CA VAL A 390 -1.94 16.45 -7.83
C VAL A 390 -1.08 17.59 -8.34
N TRP A 391 -1.30 18.81 -7.82
CA TRP A 391 -0.52 19.97 -8.18
C TRP A 391 0.21 20.58 -6.97
N HIS A 392 -0.17 20.21 -5.76
CA HIS A 392 0.48 20.67 -4.53
C HIS A 392 0.39 19.61 -3.44
N VAL A 393 1.40 19.56 -2.59
CA VAL A 393 1.47 18.71 -1.40
C VAL A 393 1.85 19.56 -0.19
N ALA A 394 1.16 19.40 0.94
CA ALA A 394 1.32 20.28 2.09
C ALA A 394 2.51 19.89 2.99
N TRP A 395 2.99 18.66 2.96
CA TRP A 395 4.09 18.18 3.82
C TRP A 395 5.49 18.70 3.45
N ASP A 396 5.62 19.41 2.37
CA ASP A 396 6.87 20.08 1.96
C ASP A 396 6.96 21.54 2.45
N VAL A 397 6.02 22.00 3.29
CA VAL A 397 5.85 23.41 3.70
C VAL A 397 6.56 23.75 5.01
#